data_a1c23e1ca4918a4cada33cd699c7f620
#
_entry.id   a1c23e1ca4918a4cada33cd699c7f620
#
_cell.length_a   1.000
_cell.length_b   1.000
_cell.length_c   1.000
_cell.angle_alpha   90.00
_cell.angle_beta   90.00
_cell.angle_gamma   90.00
#
_symmetry.space_group_name_H-M   'P 1'
#
loop_
_entity.id
_entity.type
_entity.pdbx_description
1 polymer ?
#
loop_
_entity_poly.entity_id
_entity_poly.type
_entity_poly.pdbx_seq_one_letter_code
_entity_poly.pdbx_strand_id
1 'polypeptide(L)'
;MTDKKQKQISMAASAIALKGVRMFLKAGRAAVDRSASPIKRKTKPVVPVNKIPKASLDVLLRTTRFNRNELEAVFTMYRRLVTAAQAAAPPSIIGQPVAKIDGIDQSTFRDVMHNTFDLVTEEIVLDRIWSSWDRGVNGGEGALKFEAWAKGLSVLLRGNTEEKKVYCFNVYDLNADGYITRDEMFVLLKNSLLKQPGDEDPDEGVRDLVELVLRKLDIDKDGKVSLDDYRQAVQQEPLLLEAFGQCVPSRRHAATFLKTLSTKQ
;
A
#
# COMPACT_ATOMS: atom_id res chain seq x y z
N MET A 1 10.54 -19.90 26.75
CA MET A 1 9.06 -19.77 26.55
C MET A 1 8.66 -18.87 25.39
N THR A 2 9.57 -18.44 24.54
CA THR A 2 9.36 -17.44 23.47
C THR A 2 9.01 -18.03 22.11
N ASP A 3 9.46 -19.22 21.80
CA ASP A 3 9.31 -19.82 20.44
C ASP A 3 7.89 -20.34 20.14
N LYS A 4 7.16 -20.85 21.13
CA LYS A 4 5.78 -21.33 20.97
C LYS A 4 4.77 -20.18 20.76
N LYS A 5 4.96 -19.02 21.42
CA LYS A 5 4.11 -17.84 21.25
C LYS A 5 4.31 -17.20 19.87
N GLN A 6 5.54 -17.15 19.38
CA GLN A 6 5.87 -16.61 18.06
C GLN A 6 5.31 -17.46 16.92
N LYS A 7 5.34 -18.79 17.07
CA LYS A 7 4.67 -19.72 16.13
C LYS A 7 3.15 -19.62 16.13
N GLN A 8 2.52 -19.40 17.29
CA GLN A 8 1.06 -19.22 17.36
C GLN A 8 0.61 -17.91 16.75
N ILE A 9 1.34 -16.81 16.95
CA ILE A 9 1.07 -15.50 16.33
C ILE A 9 1.26 -15.60 14.81
N SER A 10 2.31 -16.25 14.34
CA SER A 10 2.56 -16.49 12.91
C SER A 10 1.48 -17.36 12.26
N MET A 11 0.96 -18.39 12.95
CA MET A 11 -0.13 -19.21 12.44
C MET A 11 -1.48 -18.49 12.43
N ALA A 12 -1.77 -17.65 13.43
CA ALA A 12 -2.97 -16.82 13.47
C ALA A 12 -2.95 -15.74 12.37
N ALA A 13 -1.82 -15.09 12.15
CA ALA A 13 -1.64 -14.13 11.07
C ALA A 13 -1.79 -14.77 9.69
N SER A 14 -1.24 -15.97 9.47
CA SER A 14 -1.42 -16.74 8.23
C SER A 14 -2.89 -17.14 7.98
N ALA A 15 -3.64 -17.46 9.03
CA ALA A 15 -5.06 -17.81 8.91
C ALA A 15 -5.95 -16.61 8.57
N ILE A 16 -5.61 -15.43 9.07
CA ILE A 16 -6.29 -14.17 8.77
C ILE A 16 -5.97 -13.71 7.34
N ALA A 17 -4.73 -13.80 6.91
CA ALA A 17 -4.30 -13.51 5.54
C ALA A 17 -5.00 -14.41 4.51
N LEU A 18 -5.15 -15.72 4.79
CA LEU A 18 -5.93 -16.63 3.94
C LEU A 18 -7.43 -16.29 3.88
N LYS A 19 -8.00 -15.77 4.97
CA LYS A 19 -9.40 -15.31 4.99
C LYS A 19 -9.59 -14.02 4.18
N GLY A 20 -8.67 -13.07 4.23
CA GLY A 20 -8.70 -11.85 3.42
C GLY A 20 -8.66 -12.13 1.92
N VAL A 21 -7.72 -12.98 1.47
CA VAL A 21 -7.64 -13.41 0.06
C VAL A 21 -8.89 -14.22 -0.35
N ARG A 22 -9.45 -15.07 0.54
CA ARG A 22 -10.70 -15.79 0.29
C ARG A 22 -11.92 -14.86 0.23
N MET A 23 -11.96 -13.79 1.01
CA MET A 23 -13.03 -12.79 0.95
C MET A 23 -12.97 -11.98 -0.35
N PHE A 24 -11.77 -11.64 -0.82
CA PHE A 24 -11.56 -10.99 -2.12
C PHE A 24 -11.95 -11.91 -3.30
N LEU A 25 -11.71 -13.22 -3.18
CA LEU A 25 -12.11 -14.23 -4.17
C LEU A 25 -13.58 -14.64 -4.03
N LYS A 26 -14.20 -14.59 -2.81
CA LYS A 26 -15.60 -14.91 -2.60
C LYS A 26 -16.55 -13.83 -3.08
N ALA A 27 -16.17 -12.56 -3.07
CA ALA A 27 -16.97 -11.48 -3.66
C ALA A 27 -17.19 -11.65 -5.18
N GLY A 28 -16.41 -12.52 -5.83
CA GLY A 28 -16.61 -12.90 -7.23
C GLY A 28 -17.43 -14.17 -7.48
N ARG A 29 -17.87 -14.88 -6.42
CA ARG A 29 -18.54 -16.18 -6.53
C ARG A 29 -19.89 -16.31 -5.80
N ALA A 30 -20.52 -15.22 -5.41
CA ALA A 30 -21.85 -15.28 -4.84
C ALA A 30 -22.92 -15.36 -5.95
N ALA A 31 -23.66 -16.48 -5.89
CA ALA A 31 -24.94 -16.74 -6.49
C ALA A 31 -25.01 -17.26 -7.93
N VAL A 32 -24.91 -18.56 -8.06
CA VAL A 32 -25.86 -19.27 -8.91
C VAL A 32 -26.55 -20.34 -8.06
N ASP A 33 -27.67 -19.97 -7.47
CA ASP A 33 -28.63 -20.94 -6.93
C ASP A 33 -29.64 -21.21 -8.04
N ARG A 34 -29.74 -22.49 -8.43
CA ARG A 34 -30.64 -22.97 -9.47
C ARG A 34 -31.87 -23.52 -8.83
N SER A 35 -32.87 -22.67 -8.61
CA SER A 35 -34.28 -23.11 -8.59
C SER A 35 -35.22 -21.90 -8.51
N ALA A 36 -35.62 -21.35 -9.62
CA ALA A 36 -36.91 -20.62 -9.77
C ALA A 36 -37.21 -20.39 -11.27
N SER A 37 -38.44 -20.62 -11.62
CA SER A 37 -39.05 -20.50 -12.94
C SER A 37 -38.82 -19.17 -13.65
N PRO A 38 -39.01 -19.09 -14.99
CA PRO A 38 -38.56 -17.95 -15.79
C PRO A 38 -39.48 -16.76 -15.68
N ILE A 39 -39.24 -15.88 -14.73
CA ILE A 39 -39.79 -14.53 -14.76
C ILE A 39 -38.94 -13.72 -15.73
N LYS A 40 -39.55 -13.22 -16.81
CA LYS A 40 -38.95 -12.26 -17.75
C LYS A 40 -38.50 -11.01 -16.97
N ARG A 41 -37.27 -11.04 -16.42
CA ARG A 41 -36.64 -9.85 -15.86
C ARG A 41 -36.17 -9.00 -17.04
N LYS A 42 -36.71 -7.79 -17.16
CA LYS A 42 -36.15 -6.72 -17.96
C LYS A 42 -34.68 -6.58 -17.54
N THR A 43 -33.76 -6.98 -18.41
CA THR A 43 -32.31 -6.78 -18.23
C THR A 43 -32.07 -5.30 -18.04
N LYS A 44 -31.65 -4.91 -16.85
CA LYS A 44 -31.12 -3.55 -16.64
C LYS A 44 -29.99 -3.38 -17.64
N PRO A 45 -29.86 -2.20 -18.30
CA PRO A 45 -28.78 -1.96 -19.24
C PRO A 45 -27.45 -2.23 -18.53
N VAL A 46 -26.65 -3.14 -19.07
CA VAL A 46 -25.27 -3.36 -18.64
C VAL A 46 -24.57 -2.04 -18.89
N VAL A 47 -24.29 -1.30 -17.82
CA VAL A 47 -23.48 -0.09 -17.89
C VAL A 47 -22.15 -0.51 -18.53
N PRO A 48 -21.74 0.08 -19.67
CA PRO A 48 -20.52 -0.33 -20.33
C PRO A 48 -19.38 -0.21 -19.34
N VAL A 49 -18.60 -1.29 -19.20
CA VAL A 49 -17.37 -1.27 -18.40
C VAL A 49 -16.53 -0.15 -18.99
N ASN A 50 -16.39 0.98 -18.29
CA ASN A 50 -15.58 2.09 -18.73
C ASN A 50 -14.16 1.55 -18.95
N LYS A 51 -13.74 1.47 -20.19
CA LYS A 51 -12.38 1.07 -20.56
C LYS A 51 -11.41 2.18 -20.13
N ILE A 52 -10.19 1.80 -19.83
CA ILE A 52 -9.13 2.80 -19.59
C ILE A 52 -9.08 3.74 -20.81
N PRO A 53 -9.08 5.06 -20.63
CA PRO A 53 -8.91 6.01 -21.72
C PRO A 53 -7.63 5.69 -22.49
N LYS A 54 -7.66 5.70 -23.83
CA LYS A 54 -6.53 5.30 -24.64
C LYS A 54 -5.25 6.08 -24.32
N ALA A 55 -5.36 7.39 -24.10
CA ALA A 55 -4.23 8.24 -23.73
C ALA A 55 -3.61 7.81 -22.39
N SER A 56 -4.42 7.55 -21.35
CA SER A 56 -3.93 7.07 -20.04
C SER A 56 -3.31 5.67 -20.17
N LEU A 57 -3.89 4.79 -20.99
CA LEU A 57 -3.36 3.45 -21.21
C LEU A 57 -1.96 3.50 -21.87
N ASP A 58 -1.78 4.34 -22.89
CA ASP A 58 -0.50 4.47 -23.60
C ASP A 58 0.59 5.05 -22.67
N VAL A 59 0.24 5.98 -21.79
CA VAL A 59 1.14 6.50 -20.76
C VAL A 59 1.50 5.40 -19.75
N LEU A 60 0.51 4.66 -19.24
CA LEU A 60 0.76 3.62 -18.24
C LEU A 60 1.58 2.45 -18.80
N LEU A 61 1.40 2.07 -20.07
CA LEU A 61 2.22 1.06 -20.72
C LEU A 61 3.70 1.46 -20.81
N ARG A 62 4.01 2.76 -20.86
CA ARG A 62 5.40 3.28 -20.89
C ARG A 62 5.98 3.49 -19.51
N THR A 63 5.14 3.84 -18.52
CA THR A 63 5.57 4.26 -17.18
C THR A 63 5.43 3.18 -16.12
N THR A 64 4.82 2.05 -16.46
CA THR A 64 4.64 0.92 -15.54
C THR A 64 5.23 -0.37 -16.12
N ARG A 65 5.44 -1.35 -15.26
CA ARG A 65 5.93 -2.69 -15.64
C ARG A 65 4.80 -3.68 -15.91
N PHE A 66 3.59 -3.19 -16.16
CA PHE A 66 2.43 -4.00 -16.51
C PHE A 66 2.21 -4.05 -18.03
N ASN A 67 1.78 -5.21 -18.52
CA ASN A 67 1.27 -5.32 -19.86
C ASN A 67 -0.19 -4.84 -19.94
N ARG A 68 -0.75 -4.75 -21.16
CA ARG A 68 -2.13 -4.28 -21.40
C ARG A 68 -3.16 -5.08 -20.61
N ASN A 69 -3.10 -6.41 -20.65
CA ASN A 69 -4.09 -7.28 -20.00
C ASN A 69 -4.03 -7.10 -18.47
N GLU A 70 -2.82 -6.96 -17.91
CA GLU A 70 -2.63 -6.69 -16.49
C GLU A 70 -3.16 -5.33 -16.09
N LEU A 71 -2.95 -4.28 -16.88
CA LEU A 71 -3.53 -2.95 -16.63
C LEU A 71 -5.06 -2.98 -16.65
N GLU A 72 -5.66 -3.70 -17.57
CA GLU A 72 -7.11 -3.89 -17.64
C GLU A 72 -7.63 -4.66 -16.40
N ALA A 73 -6.88 -5.66 -15.91
CA ALA A 73 -7.20 -6.39 -14.70
C ALA A 73 -7.07 -5.48 -13.46
N VAL A 74 -5.99 -4.71 -13.34
CA VAL A 74 -5.78 -3.73 -12.26
C VAL A 74 -6.87 -2.66 -12.29
N PHE A 75 -7.26 -2.16 -13.46
CA PHE A 75 -8.35 -1.20 -13.61
C PHE A 75 -9.70 -1.78 -13.15
N THR A 76 -9.97 -3.04 -13.50
CA THR A 76 -11.18 -3.72 -13.05
C THR A 76 -11.22 -3.86 -11.52
N MET A 77 -10.07 -4.18 -10.89
CA MET A 77 -9.96 -4.23 -9.43
C MET A 77 -10.15 -2.85 -8.82
N TYR A 78 -9.48 -1.83 -9.34
CA TYR A 78 -9.61 -0.44 -8.92
C TYR A 78 -11.08 0.02 -8.93
N ARG A 79 -11.79 -0.22 -10.03
CA ARG A 79 -13.21 0.14 -10.15
C ARG A 79 -14.09 -0.57 -9.11
N ARG A 80 -13.78 -1.81 -8.78
CA ARG A 80 -14.50 -2.55 -7.72
C ARG A 80 -14.26 -1.95 -6.35
N LEU A 81 -13.02 -1.56 -6.03
CA LEU A 81 -12.67 -0.90 -4.78
C LEU A 81 -13.42 0.43 -4.64
N VAL A 82 -13.37 1.28 -5.66
CA VAL A 82 -14.09 2.57 -5.67
C VAL A 82 -15.60 2.38 -5.53
N THR A 83 -16.18 1.38 -6.21
CA THR A 83 -17.61 1.09 -6.10
C THR A 83 -17.99 0.58 -4.70
N ALA A 84 -17.13 -0.25 -4.10
CA ALA A 84 -17.35 -0.76 -2.75
C ALA A 84 -17.25 0.36 -1.70
N ALA A 85 -16.24 1.23 -1.81
CA ALA A 85 -16.09 2.40 -0.95
C ALA A 85 -17.29 3.35 -1.06
N GLN A 86 -17.77 3.62 -2.28
CA GLN A 86 -18.96 4.43 -2.52
C GLN A 86 -20.22 3.82 -1.89
N ALA A 87 -20.36 2.49 -1.91
CA ALA A 87 -21.50 1.78 -1.32
C ALA A 87 -21.45 1.73 0.22
N ALA A 88 -20.25 1.78 0.80
CA ALA A 88 -20.01 1.81 2.24
C ALA A 88 -20.09 3.22 2.85
N ALA A 89 -20.07 4.26 2.01
CA ALA A 89 -20.16 5.64 2.47
C ALA A 89 -21.47 5.86 3.25
N PRO A 90 -21.45 6.58 4.38
CA PRO A 90 -22.63 6.85 5.15
C PRO A 90 -23.67 7.60 4.28
N PRO A 91 -24.98 7.33 4.47
CA PRO A 91 -26.01 8.04 3.74
C PRO A 91 -25.89 9.54 4.01
N SER A 92 -25.93 10.35 2.95
CA SER A 92 -25.91 11.80 3.11
C SER A 92 -27.09 12.27 3.95
N ILE A 93 -26.86 13.34 4.72
CA ILE A 93 -27.93 14.05 5.44
C ILE A 93 -29.02 14.41 4.43
N ILE A 94 -30.27 14.18 4.82
CA ILE A 94 -31.46 14.37 3.98
C ILE A 94 -31.36 15.67 3.16
N GLY A 95 -31.33 15.54 1.84
CA GLY A 95 -31.32 16.67 0.89
C GLY A 95 -29.96 17.07 0.30
N GLN A 96 -28.84 16.46 0.71
CA GLN A 96 -27.54 16.67 0.04
C GLN A 96 -27.19 15.49 -0.88
N PRO A 97 -26.67 15.75 -2.10
CA PRO A 97 -26.19 14.66 -2.96
C PRO A 97 -25.01 13.96 -2.27
N VAL A 98 -25.01 12.62 -2.29
CA VAL A 98 -23.86 11.83 -1.82
C VAL A 98 -22.62 12.28 -2.59
N ALA A 99 -21.57 12.73 -1.90
CA ALA A 99 -20.31 13.09 -2.53
C ALA A 99 -19.79 11.89 -3.34
N LYS A 100 -19.59 12.07 -4.65
CA LYS A 100 -19.07 11.04 -5.52
C LYS A 100 -17.58 10.87 -5.20
N ILE A 101 -17.20 9.70 -4.70
CA ILE A 101 -15.81 9.36 -4.50
C ILE A 101 -15.18 9.07 -5.88
N ASP A 102 -14.27 9.92 -6.33
CA ASP A 102 -13.61 9.79 -7.64
C ASP A 102 -12.21 9.18 -7.49
N GLY A 103 -12.11 8.05 -6.82
CA GLY A 103 -10.86 7.37 -6.58
C GLY A 103 -10.92 6.41 -5.39
N ILE A 104 -9.77 5.83 -5.04
CA ILE A 104 -9.61 5.07 -3.80
C ILE A 104 -9.39 6.06 -2.66
N ASP A 105 -10.15 5.95 -1.59
CA ASP A 105 -9.95 6.73 -0.37
C ASP A 105 -8.85 6.12 0.51
N GLN A 106 -8.36 6.87 1.49
CA GLN A 106 -7.27 6.47 2.37
C GLN A 106 -7.63 5.23 3.21
N SER A 107 -8.87 5.08 3.64
CA SER A 107 -9.34 3.92 4.39
C SER A 107 -9.28 2.64 3.53
N THR A 108 -9.85 2.69 2.33
CA THR A 108 -9.80 1.58 1.37
C THR A 108 -8.35 1.24 0.98
N PHE A 109 -7.50 2.25 0.83
CA PHE A 109 -6.07 2.05 0.56
C PHE A 109 -5.38 1.28 1.69
N ARG A 110 -5.56 1.71 2.95
CA ARG A 110 -4.99 1.02 4.13
C ARG A 110 -5.48 -0.42 4.21
N ASP A 111 -6.77 -0.66 3.99
CA ASP A 111 -7.35 -2.00 3.96
C ASP A 111 -6.70 -2.90 2.90
N VAL A 112 -6.45 -2.38 1.71
CA VAL A 112 -5.76 -3.14 0.65
C VAL A 112 -4.32 -3.40 1.01
N MET A 113 -3.58 -2.41 1.52
CA MET A 113 -2.18 -2.58 1.92
C MET A 113 -2.05 -3.64 3.02
N HIS A 114 -2.92 -3.61 4.01
CA HIS A 114 -2.92 -4.58 5.09
C HIS A 114 -3.41 -5.98 4.64
N ASN A 115 -4.61 -6.07 4.05
CA ASN A 115 -5.25 -7.36 3.79
C ASN A 115 -4.71 -8.09 2.54
N THR A 116 -4.19 -7.37 1.55
CA THR A 116 -3.71 -7.95 0.29
C THR A 116 -2.21 -8.12 0.28
N PHE A 117 -1.49 -7.14 0.80
CA PHE A 117 -0.03 -7.11 0.73
C PHE A 117 0.66 -7.44 2.05
N ASP A 118 -0.13 -7.62 3.14
CA ASP A 118 0.37 -7.93 4.48
C ASP A 118 1.43 -6.90 4.95
N LEU A 119 1.17 -5.63 4.63
CA LEU A 119 1.98 -4.53 5.12
C LEU A 119 1.57 -4.23 6.57
N VAL A 120 2.31 -4.81 7.51
CA VAL A 120 2.15 -4.59 8.94
C VAL A 120 3.16 -3.52 9.35
N THR A 121 2.74 -2.27 9.31
CA THR A 121 3.58 -1.11 9.62
C THR A 121 2.77 -0.04 10.33
N GLU A 122 3.47 0.94 10.91
CA GLU A 122 2.84 2.07 11.59
C GLU A 122 1.94 2.88 10.67
N GLU A 123 0.88 3.47 11.23
CA GLU A 123 -0.07 4.29 10.45
C GLU A 123 0.63 5.42 9.70
N ILE A 124 1.63 6.05 10.35
CA ILE A 124 2.39 7.13 9.72
C ILE A 124 3.09 6.67 8.44
N VAL A 125 3.62 5.45 8.42
CA VAL A 125 4.27 4.87 7.21
C VAL A 125 3.23 4.63 6.13
N LEU A 126 2.04 4.09 6.48
CA LEU A 126 0.94 3.90 5.52
C LEU A 126 0.45 5.22 4.92
N ASP A 127 0.35 6.26 5.74
CA ASP A 127 -0.03 7.60 5.29
C ASP A 127 1.02 8.23 4.38
N ARG A 128 2.28 7.97 4.64
CA ARG A 128 3.37 8.41 3.77
C ARG A 128 3.42 7.62 2.47
N ILE A 129 3.14 6.31 2.48
CA ILE A 129 2.96 5.53 1.25
C ILE A 129 1.83 6.13 0.41
N TRP A 130 0.67 6.39 1.01
CA TRP A 130 -0.45 7.07 0.36
C TRP A 130 -0.02 8.39 -0.27
N SER A 131 0.57 9.28 0.52
CA SER A 131 1.00 10.60 0.06
C SER A 131 2.06 10.52 -1.04
N SER A 132 2.96 9.53 -0.99
CA SER A 132 3.99 9.32 -2.02
C SER A 132 3.40 8.92 -3.37
N TRP A 133 2.25 8.22 -3.37
CA TRP A 133 1.55 7.83 -4.60
C TRP A 133 0.71 8.98 -5.18
N ASP A 134 0.17 9.85 -4.32
CA ASP A 134 -0.64 11.01 -4.74
C ASP A 134 0.21 12.19 -5.24
N ARG A 135 1.52 12.21 -4.91
CA ARG A 135 2.44 13.28 -5.36
C ARG A 135 2.49 13.37 -6.88
N GLY A 136 1.92 14.42 -7.43
CA GLY A 136 2.05 14.82 -8.83
C GLY A 136 0.88 14.49 -9.75
N VAL A 137 -0.21 13.90 -9.27
CA VAL A 137 -1.37 13.59 -10.13
C VAL A 137 -2.63 14.36 -9.73
N ASN A 138 -2.84 14.64 -8.45
CA ASN A 138 -4.16 15.11 -7.97
C ASN A 138 -4.18 16.31 -7.03
N GLY A 139 -3.05 16.90 -6.66
CA GLY A 139 -3.04 18.07 -5.78
C GLY A 139 -3.71 17.88 -4.40
N GLY A 140 -3.79 16.65 -3.88
CA GLY A 140 -4.33 16.40 -2.54
C GLY A 140 -5.85 16.27 -2.46
N GLU A 141 -6.55 15.90 -3.53
CA GLU A 141 -8.02 15.75 -3.55
C GLU A 141 -8.59 14.63 -2.68
N GLY A 142 -7.79 14.01 -1.82
CA GLY A 142 -8.25 12.99 -0.85
C GLY A 142 -8.66 11.64 -1.44
N ALA A 143 -8.46 11.41 -2.75
CA ALA A 143 -8.77 10.16 -3.42
C ALA A 143 -7.75 9.81 -4.50
N LEU A 144 -7.17 8.60 -4.43
CA LEU A 144 -6.15 8.13 -5.36
C LEU A 144 -6.77 7.75 -6.70
N LYS A 145 -6.38 8.44 -7.77
CA LYS A 145 -6.81 8.14 -9.13
C LYS A 145 -6.10 6.92 -9.69
N PHE A 146 -6.67 6.35 -10.76
CA PHE A 146 -6.18 5.10 -11.33
C PHE A 146 -4.71 5.15 -11.77
N GLU A 147 -4.27 6.26 -12.35
CA GLU A 147 -2.89 6.42 -12.80
C GLU A 147 -1.89 6.33 -11.65
N ALA A 148 -2.17 7.01 -10.54
CA ALA A 148 -1.35 6.97 -9.35
C ALA A 148 -1.34 5.57 -8.72
N TRP A 149 -2.52 4.93 -8.61
CA TRP A 149 -2.67 3.56 -8.15
C TRP A 149 -1.85 2.56 -8.97
N ALA A 150 -1.96 2.61 -10.31
CA ALA A 150 -1.25 1.69 -11.20
C ALA A 150 0.28 1.89 -11.14
N LYS A 151 0.76 3.15 -11.07
CA LYS A 151 2.19 3.46 -10.93
C LYS A 151 2.73 2.98 -9.59
N GLY A 152 2.05 3.26 -8.48
CA GLY A 152 2.43 2.81 -7.15
C GLY A 152 2.51 1.29 -7.07
N LEU A 153 1.49 0.58 -7.56
CA LEU A 153 1.50 -0.88 -7.64
C LEU A 153 2.64 -1.43 -8.50
N SER A 154 2.98 -0.76 -9.59
CA SER A 154 4.09 -1.19 -10.45
C SER A 154 5.43 -1.19 -9.72
N VAL A 155 5.72 -0.11 -8.97
CA VAL A 155 6.95 -0.02 -8.15
C VAL A 155 6.91 -1.06 -7.03
N LEU A 156 5.79 -1.15 -6.32
CA LEU A 156 5.60 -2.04 -5.19
C LEU A 156 5.83 -3.52 -5.55
N LEU A 157 5.28 -3.95 -6.70
CA LEU A 157 5.25 -5.36 -7.11
C LEU A 157 6.41 -5.77 -8.01
N ARG A 158 6.87 -4.87 -8.88
CA ARG A 158 7.86 -5.16 -9.93
C ARG A 158 9.00 -4.16 -10.00
N GLY A 159 9.03 -3.18 -9.10
CA GLY A 159 10.13 -2.22 -9.04
C GLY A 159 11.47 -2.94 -8.86
N ASN A 160 12.50 -2.45 -9.56
CA ASN A 160 13.86 -2.88 -9.31
C ASN A 160 14.39 -2.31 -7.98
N THR A 161 15.58 -2.70 -7.58
CA THR A 161 16.16 -2.27 -6.30
C THR A 161 16.29 -0.74 -6.23
N GLU A 162 16.71 -0.08 -7.31
CA GLU A 162 16.86 1.38 -7.34
C GLU A 162 15.50 2.10 -7.24
N GLU A 163 14.48 1.62 -7.95
CA GLU A 163 13.13 2.16 -7.83
C GLU A 163 12.57 2.00 -6.41
N LYS A 164 12.87 0.88 -5.75
CA LYS A 164 12.45 0.64 -4.36
C LYS A 164 13.22 1.50 -3.37
N LYS A 165 14.53 1.73 -3.58
CA LYS A 165 15.32 2.65 -2.75
C LYS A 165 14.72 4.07 -2.79
N VAL A 166 14.48 4.61 -3.99
CA VAL A 166 13.86 5.92 -4.16
C VAL A 166 12.44 5.96 -3.54
N TYR A 167 11.68 4.91 -3.72
CA TYR A 167 10.34 4.79 -3.17
C TYR A 167 10.35 4.81 -1.63
N CYS A 168 11.15 3.95 -0.97
CA CYS A 168 11.24 3.90 0.48
C CYS A 168 11.80 5.21 1.05
N PHE A 169 12.83 5.79 0.43
CA PHE A 169 13.34 7.10 0.83
C PHE A 169 12.24 8.17 0.85
N ASN A 170 11.44 8.26 -0.22
CA ASN A 170 10.34 9.22 -0.31
C ASN A 170 9.23 8.96 0.73
N VAL A 171 9.07 7.74 1.20
CA VAL A 171 8.13 7.41 2.28
C VAL A 171 8.67 7.92 3.61
N TYR A 172 9.98 7.79 3.86
CA TYR A 172 10.62 8.14 5.14
C TYR A 172 10.98 9.62 5.26
N ASP A 173 11.19 10.33 4.16
CA ASP A 173 11.32 11.77 4.10
C ASP A 173 9.93 12.41 4.34
N LEU A 174 9.61 12.70 5.61
CA LEU A 174 8.26 13.08 6.03
C LEU A 174 7.86 14.48 5.54
N ASN A 175 8.78 15.41 5.50
CA ASN A 175 8.55 16.80 5.07
C ASN A 175 8.82 17.01 3.58
N ALA A 176 9.41 16.02 2.91
CA ALA A 176 9.77 16.04 1.49
C ALA A 176 10.81 17.11 1.11
N ASP A 177 11.77 17.34 2.00
CA ASP A 177 12.88 18.28 1.77
C ASP A 177 14.10 17.63 1.10
N GLY A 178 14.07 16.30 0.90
CA GLY A 178 15.14 15.53 0.25
C GLY A 178 16.14 14.94 1.23
N TYR A 179 15.86 15.00 2.52
CA TYR A 179 16.69 14.41 3.58
C TYR A 179 15.82 13.63 4.58
N ILE A 180 16.39 12.62 5.22
CA ILE A 180 15.79 11.99 6.40
C ILE A 180 16.60 12.46 7.61
N THR A 181 15.94 13.21 8.48
CA THR A 181 16.53 13.82 9.67
C THR A 181 16.36 12.96 10.92
N ARG A 182 17.09 13.28 12.01
CA ARG A 182 16.92 12.62 13.30
C ARG A 182 15.49 12.69 13.83
N ASP A 183 14.84 13.83 13.66
CA ASP A 183 13.47 14.03 14.12
C ASP A 183 12.48 13.15 13.37
N GLU A 184 12.66 13.01 12.05
CA GLU A 184 11.84 12.10 11.24
C GLU A 184 12.10 10.64 11.57
N MET A 185 13.37 10.25 11.76
CA MET A 185 13.73 8.90 12.23
C MET A 185 13.09 8.60 13.59
N PHE A 186 13.13 9.57 14.51
CA PHE A 186 12.50 9.42 15.82
C PHE A 186 11.00 9.20 15.70
N VAL A 187 10.31 9.99 14.88
CA VAL A 187 8.87 9.83 14.65
C VAL A 187 8.54 8.45 14.06
N LEU A 188 9.34 7.98 13.09
CA LEU A 188 9.14 6.68 12.44
C LEU A 188 9.44 5.50 13.37
N LEU A 189 10.41 5.64 14.27
CA LEU A 189 10.87 4.56 15.17
C LEU A 189 10.21 4.60 16.55
N LYS A 190 9.43 5.62 16.90
CA LYS A 190 8.87 5.85 18.23
C LYS A 190 8.13 4.66 18.83
N ASN A 191 7.46 3.87 18.00
CA ASN A 191 6.70 2.69 18.43
C ASN A 191 7.43 1.36 18.15
N SER A 192 8.68 1.40 17.67
CA SER A 192 9.44 0.19 17.33
C SER A 192 9.94 -0.56 18.55
N LEU A 193 10.06 0.10 19.68
CA LEU A 193 10.52 -0.49 20.92
C LEU A 193 9.35 -0.71 21.89
N LEU A 194 9.38 -1.85 22.58
CA LEU A 194 8.44 -2.15 23.65
C LEU A 194 8.81 -1.31 24.89
N LYS A 195 7.90 -0.45 25.30
CA LYS A 195 8.04 0.33 26.55
C LYS A 195 7.97 -0.61 27.74
N GLN A 196 8.96 -0.54 28.62
CA GLN A 196 8.95 -1.32 29.85
C GLN A 196 8.31 -0.52 30.98
N PRO A 197 7.48 -1.15 31.83
CA PRO A 197 6.97 -0.48 33.02
C PRO A 197 8.13 -0.12 33.96
N GLY A 198 8.33 1.16 34.22
CA GLY A 198 9.40 1.66 35.09
C GLY A 198 10.53 2.39 34.37
N ASP A 199 10.50 2.51 33.06
CA ASP A 199 11.44 3.35 32.31
C ASP A 199 11.25 4.83 32.72
N GLU A 200 12.32 5.47 33.20
CA GLU A 200 12.31 6.89 33.61
C GLU A 200 12.13 7.80 32.36
N ASP A 201 12.76 7.46 31.22
CA ASP A 201 12.57 8.11 29.94
C ASP A 201 12.25 7.04 28.85
N PRO A 202 10.96 6.83 28.53
CA PRO A 202 10.57 5.84 27.53
C PRO A 202 11.09 6.13 26.10
N ASP A 203 11.56 7.33 25.85
CA ASP A 203 12.05 7.77 24.54
C ASP A 203 13.59 7.68 24.43
N GLU A 204 14.34 7.40 25.51
CA GLU A 204 15.80 7.26 25.50
C GLU A 204 16.23 6.12 24.56
N GLY A 205 15.63 4.95 24.68
CA GLY A 205 15.93 3.81 23.80
C GLY A 205 15.64 4.09 22.34
N VAL A 206 14.62 4.91 22.04
CA VAL A 206 14.32 5.33 20.66
C VAL A 206 15.40 6.27 20.14
N ARG A 207 15.88 7.22 20.95
CA ARG A 207 17.00 8.11 20.57
C ARG A 207 18.27 7.31 20.28
N ASP A 208 18.58 6.33 21.11
CA ASP A 208 19.74 5.44 20.90
C ASP A 208 19.61 4.65 19.60
N LEU A 209 18.41 4.14 19.29
CA LEU A 209 18.13 3.46 18.03
C LEU A 209 18.29 4.40 16.84
N VAL A 210 17.81 5.65 16.94
CA VAL A 210 17.99 6.68 15.91
C VAL A 210 19.48 6.92 15.63
N GLU A 211 20.30 7.09 16.66
CA GLU A 211 21.74 7.31 16.49
C GLU A 211 22.46 6.08 15.90
N LEU A 212 21.98 4.88 16.24
CA LEU A 212 22.51 3.64 15.64
C LEU A 212 22.18 3.56 14.15
N VAL A 213 20.93 3.83 13.77
CA VAL A 213 20.47 3.79 12.38
C VAL A 213 21.14 4.91 11.57
N LEU A 214 21.21 6.13 12.12
CA LEU A 214 21.87 7.25 11.47
C LEU A 214 23.34 6.93 11.16
N ARG A 215 24.10 6.36 12.10
CA ARG A 215 25.50 5.94 11.86
C ARG A 215 25.66 4.95 10.69
N LYS A 216 24.61 4.20 10.37
CA LYS A 216 24.62 3.24 9.27
C LYS A 216 24.22 3.88 7.94
N LEU A 217 23.32 4.84 7.98
CA LEU A 217 22.75 5.46 6.77
C LEU A 217 23.50 6.71 6.33
N ASP A 218 24.02 7.51 7.25
CA ASP A 218 24.75 8.76 7.00
C ASP A 218 26.20 8.44 6.62
N ILE A 219 26.47 8.38 5.32
CA ILE A 219 27.77 7.96 4.78
C ILE A 219 28.78 9.11 4.83
N ASP A 220 28.36 10.32 4.50
CA ASP A 220 29.21 11.52 4.47
C ASP A 220 29.36 12.20 5.83
N LYS A 221 28.57 11.77 6.84
CA LYS A 221 28.58 12.23 8.24
C LYS A 221 28.19 13.69 8.41
N ASP A 222 27.24 14.17 7.61
CA ASP A 222 26.70 15.54 7.73
C ASP A 222 25.57 15.63 8.78
N GLY A 223 25.14 14.51 9.37
CA GLY A 223 24.15 14.42 10.43
C GLY A 223 22.71 14.24 9.94
N LYS A 224 22.51 14.01 8.68
CA LYS A 224 21.23 13.68 8.03
C LYS A 224 21.48 12.65 6.94
N VAL A 225 20.42 12.08 6.38
CA VAL A 225 20.55 11.07 5.31
C VAL A 225 19.99 11.63 4.02
N SER A 226 20.85 11.85 3.04
CA SER A 226 20.47 12.17 1.66
C SER A 226 20.01 10.91 0.92
N LEU A 227 19.38 11.09 -0.26
CA LEU A 227 19.03 9.96 -1.12
C LEU A 227 20.28 9.17 -1.57
N ASP A 228 21.41 9.85 -1.76
CA ASP A 228 22.65 9.20 -2.18
C ASP A 228 23.29 8.40 -1.04
N ASP A 229 23.25 8.90 0.20
CA ASP A 229 23.64 8.14 1.40
C ASP A 229 22.79 6.89 1.55
N TYR A 230 21.47 7.05 1.48
CA TYR A 230 20.53 5.95 1.59
C TYR A 230 20.75 4.88 0.50
N ARG A 231 21.01 5.29 -0.74
CA ARG A 231 21.33 4.37 -1.84
C ARG A 231 22.60 3.58 -1.59
N GLN A 232 23.64 4.24 -1.10
CA GLN A 232 24.93 3.62 -0.82
C GLN A 232 24.81 2.66 0.38
N ALA A 233 24.18 3.09 1.47
CA ALA A 233 23.98 2.27 2.65
C ALA A 233 23.16 1.01 2.33
N VAL A 234 22.03 1.13 1.62
CA VAL A 234 21.22 -0.01 1.18
C VAL A 234 21.96 -0.92 0.18
N GLN A 235 22.88 -0.38 -0.61
CA GLN A 235 23.71 -1.20 -1.50
C GLN A 235 24.69 -2.08 -0.71
N GLN A 236 25.22 -1.57 0.39
CA GLN A 236 26.13 -2.31 1.28
C GLN A 236 25.36 -3.28 2.18
N GLU A 237 24.24 -2.86 2.73
CA GLU A 237 23.42 -3.62 3.65
C GLU A 237 21.93 -3.57 3.21
N PRO A 238 21.47 -4.55 2.40
CA PRO A 238 20.11 -4.52 1.82
C PRO A 238 18.96 -4.51 2.82
N LEU A 239 19.19 -4.92 4.07
CA LEU A 239 18.19 -4.89 5.13
C LEU A 239 17.82 -3.45 5.55
N LEU A 240 18.68 -2.47 5.27
CA LEU A 240 18.42 -1.06 5.55
C LEU A 240 17.33 -0.46 4.66
N LEU A 241 16.93 -1.16 3.58
CA LEU A 241 15.84 -0.70 2.71
C LEU A 241 14.54 -0.39 3.48
N GLU A 242 14.26 -1.14 4.52
CA GLU A 242 13.04 -1.00 5.33
C GLU A 242 13.39 -0.70 6.81
N ALA A 243 14.45 0.09 7.03
CA ALA A 243 14.98 0.39 8.35
C ALA A 243 13.98 1.10 9.28
N PHE A 244 13.02 1.84 8.72
CA PHE A 244 12.03 2.62 9.48
C PHE A 244 10.61 2.04 9.41
N GLY A 245 10.46 0.82 8.91
CA GLY A 245 9.18 0.13 8.79
C GLY A 245 8.95 -0.45 7.41
N GLN A 246 8.06 -1.43 7.35
CA GLN A 246 7.79 -2.14 6.12
C GLN A 246 7.07 -1.25 5.10
N CYS A 247 7.68 -1.07 3.93
CA CYS A 247 7.13 -0.31 2.80
C CYS A 247 6.81 -1.17 1.58
N VAL A 248 7.38 -2.38 1.49
CA VAL A 248 7.27 -3.27 0.34
C VAL A 248 6.67 -4.62 0.76
N PRO A 249 5.75 -5.19 -0.03
CA PRO A 249 5.21 -6.51 0.28
C PRO A 249 6.30 -7.60 0.17
N SER A 250 6.14 -8.65 0.94
CA SER A 250 6.98 -9.83 0.78
C SER A 250 6.88 -10.37 -0.65
N ARG A 251 7.94 -11.03 -1.13
CA ARG A 251 7.96 -11.67 -2.46
C ARG A 251 6.77 -12.62 -2.66
N ARG A 252 6.33 -13.28 -1.60
CA ARG A 252 5.19 -14.21 -1.62
C ARG A 252 3.87 -13.47 -1.89
N HIS A 253 3.60 -12.37 -1.18
CA HIS A 253 2.36 -11.60 -1.36
C HIS A 253 2.35 -10.92 -2.72
N ALA A 254 3.46 -10.33 -3.15
CA ALA A 254 3.60 -9.75 -4.49
C ALA A 254 3.32 -10.80 -5.60
N ALA A 255 3.93 -11.98 -5.51
CA ALA A 255 3.72 -13.06 -6.49
C ALA A 255 2.28 -13.59 -6.48
N THR A 256 1.66 -13.70 -5.30
CA THR A 256 0.25 -14.13 -5.19
C THR A 256 -0.68 -13.13 -5.86
N PHE A 257 -0.47 -11.84 -5.64
CA PHE A 257 -1.27 -10.80 -6.30
C PHE A 257 -1.07 -10.82 -7.83
N LEU A 258 0.17 -10.88 -8.30
CA LEU A 258 0.48 -10.94 -9.75
C LEU A 258 -0.16 -12.14 -10.44
N LYS A 259 -0.24 -13.30 -9.79
CA LYS A 259 -0.97 -14.46 -10.30
C LYS A 259 -2.46 -14.16 -10.52
N THR A 260 -3.09 -13.35 -9.68
CA THR A 260 -4.51 -12.98 -9.86
C THR A 260 -4.75 -12.12 -11.09
N LEU A 261 -3.73 -11.37 -11.55
CA LEU A 261 -3.80 -10.58 -12.77
C LEU A 261 -3.72 -11.46 -14.02
N SER A 262 -2.97 -12.57 -13.94
CA SER A 262 -2.73 -13.48 -15.08
C SER A 262 -3.86 -14.51 -15.30
N THR A 263 -4.68 -14.81 -14.28
CA THR A 263 -5.71 -15.87 -14.32
C THR A 263 -7.03 -15.45 -15.00
N LYS A 264 -7.10 -14.26 -15.58
CA LYS A 264 -8.27 -13.80 -16.34
C LYS A 264 -8.01 -13.86 -17.85
N GLN A 265 -7.72 -15.03 -18.35
CA GLN A 265 -7.92 -15.37 -19.77
C GLN A 265 -9.23 -16.12 -19.94
#